data_e2f9a6cb5dbf96ab0778e4ea6b27ee22
#
_entry.id   e2f9a6cb5dbf96ab0778e4ea6b27ee22
#
_cell.length_a   1.000
_cell.length_b   1.000
_cell.length_c   1.000
_cell.angle_alpha   90.00
_cell.angle_beta   90.00
_cell.angle_gamma   90.00
#
_symmetry.space_group_name_H-M   'P 1'
#
loop_
_entity.id
_entity.type
_entity.pdbx_description
1 polymer ?
#
loop_
_entity_poly.entity_id
_entity_poly.type
_entity_poly.pdbx_seq_one_letter_code
_entity_poly.pdbx_strand_id
1 'polypeptide(L)'
;MRSSKPKYSQTQNQELETKTFMVLAQTTQALSIPEICSQDFTLANQTPQKMARVLNNLCDLGAVIKAKDKAKGRMVYMSMSSYNDMMNSGVLDNIKEA
;
A
#
# COMPACT_ATOMS: atom_id res chain seq x y z
N MET A 1 17.05 1.18 -27.46
CA MET A 1 16.63 1.35 -26.97
C MET A 1 16.06 2.10 -26.65
N ARG A 2 15.74 2.15 -26.53
CA ARG A 2 15.17 2.64 -26.21
C ARG A 2 14.91 3.40 -25.47
N SER A 3 14.63 4.13 -25.68
CA SER A 3 14.09 5.00 -24.91
C SER A 3 14.32 4.80 -23.52
N SER A 4 15.28 5.16 -23.01
CA SER A 4 15.65 4.84 -21.72
C SER A 4 15.12 5.75 -20.66
N LYS A 5 14.58 6.89 -20.98
CA LYS A 5 14.12 7.79 -19.98
C LYS A 5 12.93 7.30 -19.20
N PRO A 6 11.88 6.79 -19.84
CA PRO A 6 10.78 6.26 -19.07
C PRO A 6 11.18 5.08 -18.22
N LYS A 7 12.14 4.32 -18.67
CA LYS A 7 12.62 3.23 -17.90
C LYS A 7 13.18 3.64 -16.59
N TYR A 8 13.87 4.73 -16.57
CA TYR A 8 14.49 5.24 -15.39
C TYR A 8 13.45 5.58 -14.34
N SER A 9 12.42 6.30 -14.75
CA SER A 9 11.32 6.63 -13.85
C SER A 9 10.57 5.39 -13.40
N GLN A 10 10.38 4.45 -14.31
CA GLN A 10 9.69 3.23 -13.97
C GLN A 10 10.45 2.42 -12.95
N THR A 11 11.77 2.40 -13.06
CA THR A 11 12.58 1.68 -12.10
C THR A 11 12.41 2.25 -10.70
N GLN A 12 12.40 3.56 -10.57
CA GLN A 12 12.18 4.19 -9.28
C GLN A 12 10.80 3.86 -8.73
N ASN A 13 9.80 3.91 -9.58
CA ASN A 13 8.44 3.60 -9.15
C ASN A 13 8.31 2.14 -8.72
N GLN A 14 8.95 1.24 -9.46
CA GLN A 14 8.92 -0.17 -9.11
C GLN A 14 9.57 -0.42 -7.75
N GLU A 15 10.64 0.28 -7.47
CA GLU A 15 11.30 0.15 -6.20
C GLU A 15 10.39 0.62 -5.06
N LEU A 16 9.72 1.75 -5.25
CA LEU A 16 8.80 2.24 -4.26
C LEU A 16 7.61 1.31 -4.07
N GLU A 17 7.11 0.76 -5.17
CA GLU A 17 6.00 -0.19 -5.09
C GLU A 17 6.41 -1.44 -4.33
N THR A 18 7.59 -1.95 -4.60
CA THR A 18 8.08 -3.14 -3.92
C THR A 18 8.23 -2.89 -2.43
N LYS A 19 8.85 -1.78 -2.05
CA LYS A 19 9.03 -1.47 -0.65
C LYS A 19 7.71 -1.25 0.06
N THR A 20 6.78 -0.56 -0.58
CA THR A 20 5.47 -0.32 -0.02
C THR A 20 4.72 -1.64 0.18
N PHE A 21 4.75 -2.49 -0.83
CA PHE A 21 4.11 -3.79 -0.72
C PHE A 21 4.72 -4.62 0.41
N MET A 22 6.04 -4.60 0.53
CA MET A 22 6.71 -5.36 1.58
C MET A 22 6.31 -4.88 2.97
N VAL A 23 6.18 -3.58 3.15
CA VAL A 23 5.72 -3.05 4.43
C VAL A 23 4.33 -3.61 4.76
N LEU A 24 3.43 -3.57 3.78
CA LEU A 24 2.08 -4.04 4.00
C LEU A 24 2.01 -5.55 4.18
N ALA A 25 2.88 -6.28 3.49
CA ALA A 25 2.89 -7.73 3.57
C ALA A 25 3.40 -8.24 4.92
N GLN A 26 4.17 -7.42 5.62
CA GLN A 26 4.74 -7.80 6.90
C GLN A 26 3.82 -7.52 8.07
N THR A 27 2.68 -6.89 7.83
CA THR A 27 1.76 -6.55 8.90
C THR A 27 0.40 -7.14 8.59
N THR A 28 -0.33 -7.46 9.65
CA THR A 28 -1.70 -7.92 9.51
C THR A 28 -2.69 -6.78 9.69
N GLN A 29 -2.18 -5.57 9.90
CA GLN A 29 -3.03 -4.41 10.12
C GLN A 29 -3.04 -3.54 8.88
N ALA A 30 -4.18 -2.88 8.64
CA ALA A 30 -4.27 -1.90 7.59
C ALA A 30 -3.59 -0.61 8.05
N LEU A 31 -2.82 0.01 7.17
CA LEU A 31 -2.04 1.19 7.51
C LEU A 31 -2.42 2.36 6.62
N SER A 32 -2.46 3.55 7.21
CA SER A 32 -2.60 4.78 6.45
C SER A 32 -1.26 5.15 5.82
N ILE A 33 -1.26 6.13 4.90
CA ILE A 33 -0.03 6.55 4.25
C ILE A 33 1.03 6.99 5.26
N PRO A 34 0.72 7.86 6.24
CA PRO A 34 1.74 8.22 7.23
C PRO A 34 2.30 7.02 7.99
N GLU A 35 1.44 6.05 8.28
CA GLU A 35 1.88 4.86 9.00
C GLU A 35 2.80 4.01 8.13
N ILE A 36 2.48 3.89 6.85
CA ILE A 36 3.34 3.15 5.93
C ILE A 36 4.71 3.82 5.84
N CYS A 37 4.71 5.13 5.70
CA CYS A 37 5.95 5.88 5.58
C CYS A 37 6.81 5.76 6.83
N SER A 38 6.20 5.61 7.98
CA SER A 38 6.97 5.49 9.22
C SER A 38 7.67 4.14 9.36
N GLN A 39 7.31 3.17 8.50
CA GLN A 39 7.88 1.83 8.57
C GLN A 39 9.14 1.68 7.74
N ASP A 40 9.40 2.61 6.84
CA ASP A 40 10.55 2.49 5.94
C ASP A 40 11.12 3.86 5.66
N PHE A 41 12.43 3.99 5.88
CA PHE A 41 13.11 5.25 5.75
C PHE A 41 13.00 5.82 4.32
N THR A 42 13.10 4.96 3.34
CA THR A 42 12.98 5.39 1.95
C THR A 42 11.59 5.94 1.66
N LEU A 43 10.56 5.30 2.20
CA LEU A 43 9.20 5.74 2.01
C LEU A 43 8.92 7.04 2.76
N ALA A 44 9.57 7.23 3.88
CA ALA A 44 9.39 8.44 4.67
C ALA A 44 9.83 9.69 3.93
N ASN A 45 10.70 9.53 2.94
CA ASN A 45 11.20 10.65 2.15
C ASN A 45 10.30 10.99 0.96
N GLN A 46 9.23 10.25 0.75
CA GLN A 46 8.35 10.49 -0.38
C GLN A 46 7.21 11.42 0.02
N THR A 47 6.68 12.14 -0.98
CA THR A 47 5.53 12.99 -0.72
C THR A 47 4.27 12.12 -0.59
N PRO A 48 3.25 12.61 0.11
CA PRO A 48 1.99 11.87 0.20
C PRO A 48 1.36 11.59 -1.17
N GLN A 49 1.49 12.53 -2.10
CA GLN A 49 0.95 12.34 -3.43
C GLN A 49 1.64 11.21 -4.16
N LYS A 50 2.97 11.13 -4.02
CA LYS A 50 3.73 10.05 -4.62
C LYS A 50 3.31 8.71 -4.03
N MET A 51 3.18 8.65 -2.73
CA MET A 51 2.76 7.43 -2.05
C MET A 51 1.36 7.01 -2.46
N ALA A 52 0.45 7.98 -2.59
CA ALA A 52 -0.91 7.69 -3.03
C ALA A 52 -0.89 7.06 -4.43
N ARG A 53 -0.06 7.58 -5.31
CA ARG A 53 0.05 7.05 -6.67
C ARG A 53 0.60 5.62 -6.66
N VAL A 54 1.63 5.38 -5.86
CA VAL A 54 2.21 4.05 -5.73
C VAL A 54 1.16 3.06 -5.22
N LEU A 55 0.42 3.47 -4.21
CA LEU A 55 -0.60 2.61 -3.62
C LEU A 55 -1.75 2.36 -4.59
N ASN A 56 -2.14 3.37 -5.35
CA ASN A 56 -3.18 3.18 -6.36
C ASN A 56 -2.74 2.17 -7.41
N ASN A 57 -1.48 2.23 -7.83
CA ASN A 57 -0.96 1.25 -8.77
C ASN A 57 -1.00 -0.16 -8.20
N LEU A 58 -0.65 -0.31 -6.94
CA LEU A 58 -0.69 -1.62 -6.29
C LEU A 58 -2.12 -2.13 -6.17
N CYS A 59 -3.07 -1.24 -5.92
CA CYS A 59 -4.48 -1.61 -5.90
C CYS A 59 -4.95 -2.07 -7.27
N ASP A 60 -4.53 -1.37 -8.32
CA ASP A 60 -4.89 -1.74 -9.69
C ASP A 60 -4.34 -3.11 -10.06
N LEU A 61 -3.17 -3.45 -9.53
CA LEU A 61 -2.58 -4.76 -9.78
C LEU A 61 -3.21 -5.87 -8.94
N GLY A 62 -4.05 -5.51 -8.00
CA GLY A 62 -4.67 -6.50 -7.13
C GLY A 62 -3.80 -6.96 -5.99
N ALA A 63 -2.67 -6.29 -5.76
CA ALA A 63 -1.74 -6.68 -4.70
C ALA A 63 -2.12 -6.05 -3.36
N VAL A 64 -2.84 -4.95 -3.37
CA VAL A 64 -3.19 -4.19 -2.19
C VAL A 64 -4.67 -3.84 -2.25
N ILE A 65 -5.28 -3.78 -1.08
CA ILE A 65 -6.67 -3.39 -0.98
C ILE A 65 -6.74 -2.08 -0.18
N LYS A 66 -7.69 -1.23 -0.57
CA LYS A 66 -7.90 0.07 0.06
C LYS A 66 -9.24 0.04 0.79
N ALA A 67 -9.25 0.52 2.01
CA ALA A 67 -10.47 0.57 2.80
C ALA A 67 -10.48 1.85 3.63
N LYS A 68 -11.64 2.18 4.15
CA LYS A 68 -11.77 3.34 5.02
C LYS A 68 -11.85 2.89 6.47
N ASP A 69 -10.96 3.42 7.29
CA ASP A 69 -10.96 3.13 8.71
C ASP A 69 -11.87 4.16 9.39
N LYS A 70 -13.03 3.72 9.81
CA LYS A 70 -14.00 4.63 10.41
C LYS A 70 -13.54 5.20 11.73
N ALA A 71 -12.77 4.42 12.46
CA ALA A 71 -12.28 4.88 13.76
C ALA A 71 -11.26 5.99 13.58
N LYS A 72 -10.41 5.89 12.56
CA LYS A 72 -9.39 6.90 12.30
C LYS A 72 -9.86 7.97 11.34
N GLY A 73 -10.95 7.71 10.63
CA GLY A 73 -11.48 8.67 9.67
C GLY A 73 -10.60 8.88 8.46
N ARG A 74 -9.85 7.87 8.06
CA ARG A 74 -8.92 8.00 6.94
C ARG A 74 -8.85 6.71 6.15
N MET A 75 -8.28 6.80 4.95
CA MET A 75 -8.08 5.63 4.12
C MET A 75 -6.88 4.85 4.62
N VAL A 76 -7.00 3.54 4.59
CA VAL A 76 -5.94 2.64 4.99
C VAL A 76 -5.74 1.58 3.91
N TYR A 77 -4.59 0.94 3.92
CA TYR A 77 -4.18 0.00 2.88
C TYR A 77 -3.66 -1.28 3.53
N MET A 78 -3.86 -2.39 2.83
CA MET A 78 -3.47 -3.70 3.35
C MET A 78 -3.11 -4.58 2.16
N SER A 79 -2.14 -5.48 2.32
CA SER A 79 -1.83 -6.41 1.25
C SER A 79 -3.02 -7.35 1.05
N MET A 80 -3.19 -7.82 -0.19
CA MET A 80 -4.29 -8.73 -0.49
C MET A 80 -4.17 -10.01 0.32
N SER A 81 -2.96 -10.47 0.55
CA SER A 81 -2.71 -11.65 1.34
C SER A 81 -3.19 -11.48 2.79
N SER A 82 -2.84 -10.35 3.39
CA SER A 82 -3.28 -10.05 4.76
C SER A 82 -4.80 -9.93 4.83
N TYR A 83 -5.38 -9.29 3.82
CA TYR A 83 -6.83 -9.15 3.75
C TYR A 83 -7.52 -10.51 3.71
N ASN A 84 -7.01 -11.41 2.86
CA ASN A 84 -7.58 -12.75 2.76
C ASN A 84 -7.45 -13.53 4.07
N ASP A 85 -6.31 -13.37 4.73
CA ASP A 85 -6.10 -14.03 6.03
C ASP A 85 -7.12 -13.53 7.05
N MET A 86 -7.36 -12.23 7.06
CA MET A 86 -8.33 -11.67 8.00
C MET A 86 -9.75 -12.12 7.68
N MET A 87 -10.09 -12.21 6.40
CA MET A 87 -11.40 -12.70 6.01
C MET A 87 -11.59 -14.15 6.46
N ASN A 88 -10.57 -14.96 6.26
CA ASN A 88 -10.65 -16.36 6.63
C ASN A 88 -10.77 -16.56 8.13
N SER A 89 -10.24 -15.63 8.90
CA SER A 89 -10.30 -15.72 10.36
C SER A 89 -11.55 -15.07 10.94
N GLY A 90 -12.34 -14.39 10.09
CA GLY A 90 -13.55 -13.72 10.55
C GLY A 90 -13.30 -12.38 11.21
N VAL A 91 -12.07 -11.94 11.26
CA VAL A 91 -11.75 -10.65 11.89
C VAL A 91 -12.44 -9.51 11.18
N LEU A 92 -12.61 -9.61 9.88
CA LEU A 92 -13.20 -8.55 9.08
C LEU A 92 -14.70 -8.40 9.24
N ASP A 93 -15.33 -9.24 10.05
CA ASP A 93 -16.74 -9.06 10.34
C ASP A 93 -17.02 -7.69 10.92
N ASN A 94 -16.04 -7.11 11.59
CA ASN A 94 -16.18 -5.80 12.21
C ASN A 94 -15.66 -4.66 11.36
N ILE A 95 -15.12 -4.96 10.19
CA ILE A 95 -14.55 -3.97 9.29
C ILE A 95 -15.22 -4.10 7.94
N LYS A 96 -15.90 -3.05 7.52
CA LYS A 96 -16.57 -3.07 6.23
C LYS A 96 -15.69 -2.45 5.18
N GLU A 97 -15.70 -3.03 4.00
CA GLU A 97 -14.98 -2.44 2.88
C GLU A 97 -15.62 -1.13 2.47
N ALA A 98 -14.78 -0.23 2.07
CA ALA A 98 -15.26 1.07 1.64
C ALA A 98 -15.97 1.00 0.30
#